data_7b4e9c3bbc1a625a1a66936efc1bd7da
#
_entry.id   7b4e9c3bbc1a625a1a66936efc1bd7da
#
_cell.length_a   1.000
_cell.length_b   1.000
_cell.length_c   1.000
_cell.angle_alpha   90.00
_cell.angle_beta   90.00
_cell.angle_gamma   90.00
#
_symmetry.space_group_name_H-M   'P 1'
#
loop_
_entity.id
_entity.type
_entity.pdbx_description
1 polymer ?
#
loop_
_entity_poly.entity_id
_entity_poly.type
_entity_poly.pdbx_seq_one_letter_code
_entity_poly.pdbx_strand_id
1 'polypeptide(L)'
;MSKIIYIILILFIFNFANAENIKVFEFTEKELKTLKVRKVRGADNKTVYTIGKNDNGNYLKAVAAKSASGLGKEIKVNLNLTPFINITWKVEKNLSGIQENTKKGHDFAGRVFVIKKTGATPLSNRAVNYVFSSNNDIGSNWPSPYTKKSIDNVLSSTKENFNEWVTVKANVKEDFKKFHDLDVNELDGLAIMADTDNSKMKSISYF
;
A
#
# COMPACT_ATOMS: atom_id res chain seq x y z
N MET A 1 19.15 -4.03 69.70
CA MET A 1 17.89 -3.91 68.93
C MET A 1 18.31 -3.84 67.47
N SER A 2 18.18 -4.97 66.74
CA SER A 2 18.61 -5.10 65.32
C SER A 2 17.43 -4.69 64.44
N LYS A 3 17.63 -3.69 63.55
CA LYS A 3 16.62 -3.26 62.57
C LYS A 3 16.80 -4.12 61.32
N ILE A 4 15.82 -4.98 61.04
CA ILE A 4 15.76 -5.75 59.81
C ILE A 4 15.19 -4.82 58.71
N ILE A 5 16.01 -4.52 57.68
CA ILE A 5 15.61 -3.76 56.50
C ILE A 5 15.11 -4.77 55.46
N TYR A 6 13.77 -4.74 55.19
CA TYR A 6 13.19 -5.52 54.08
C TYR A 6 13.44 -4.78 52.79
N ILE A 7 14.27 -5.35 51.89
CA ILE A 7 14.43 -4.90 50.53
C ILE A 7 13.33 -5.57 49.70
N ILE A 8 12.34 -4.79 49.28
CA ILE A 8 11.31 -5.24 48.34
C ILE A 8 11.91 -5.17 46.94
N LEU A 9 12.24 -6.34 46.36
CA LEU A 9 12.70 -6.47 44.99
C LEU A 9 11.47 -6.42 44.07
N ILE A 10 11.22 -5.26 43.42
CA ILE A 10 10.17 -5.12 42.44
C ILE A 10 10.71 -5.74 41.11
N LEU A 11 10.25 -6.95 40.77
CA LEU A 11 10.48 -7.58 39.51
C LEU A 11 9.63 -6.88 38.41
N PHE A 12 10.26 -6.02 37.61
CA PHE A 12 9.65 -5.53 36.38
C PHE A 12 9.58 -6.68 35.38
N ILE A 13 8.40 -7.27 35.20
CA ILE A 13 8.14 -8.20 34.13
C ILE A 13 7.97 -7.36 32.85
N PHE A 14 9.03 -7.26 32.05
CA PHE A 14 8.93 -6.73 30.69
C PHE A 14 8.19 -7.76 29.83
N ASN A 15 6.91 -7.52 29.58
CA ASN A 15 6.19 -8.22 28.52
C ASN A 15 6.76 -7.74 27.20
N PHE A 16 7.64 -8.50 26.58
CA PHE A 16 8.00 -8.30 25.17
C PHE A 16 6.76 -8.64 24.33
N ALA A 17 6.07 -7.62 23.86
CA ALA A 17 5.06 -7.80 22.84
C ALA A 17 5.79 -8.29 21.59
N ASN A 18 5.66 -9.56 21.26
CA ASN A 18 6.11 -10.07 19.96
C ASN A 18 5.27 -9.38 18.88
N ALA A 19 5.91 -8.54 18.06
CA ALA A 19 5.26 -7.96 16.91
C ALA A 19 4.91 -9.10 15.94
N GLU A 20 3.62 -9.30 15.69
CA GLU A 20 3.15 -10.28 14.72
C GLU A 20 3.40 -9.74 13.31
N ASN A 21 4.09 -10.51 12.47
CA ASN A 21 4.29 -10.20 11.06
C ASN A 21 3.28 -10.98 10.23
N ILE A 22 2.34 -10.28 9.61
CA ILE A 22 1.34 -10.87 8.71
C ILE A 22 1.81 -10.66 7.28
N LYS A 23 2.16 -11.75 6.57
CA LYS A 23 2.44 -11.71 5.14
C LYS A 23 1.12 -11.66 4.37
N VAL A 24 0.80 -10.52 3.78
CA VAL A 24 -0.48 -10.30 3.11
C VAL A 24 -0.54 -10.97 1.75
N PHE A 25 0.53 -10.89 0.95
CA PHE A 25 0.63 -11.50 -0.37
C PHE A 25 1.82 -12.46 -0.44
N GLU A 26 1.58 -13.67 -0.92
CA GLU A 26 2.62 -14.70 -1.12
C GLU A 26 3.24 -14.64 -2.53
N PHE A 27 2.55 -13.96 -3.45
CA PHE A 27 2.91 -13.87 -4.86
C PHE A 27 3.21 -15.22 -5.48
N THR A 28 2.25 -16.15 -5.32
CA THR A 28 2.28 -17.45 -5.99
C THR A 28 1.28 -17.47 -7.14
N GLU A 29 1.50 -18.33 -8.14
CA GLU A 29 0.54 -18.54 -9.24
C GLU A 29 -0.83 -19.01 -8.71
N LYS A 30 -0.85 -19.80 -7.63
CA LYS A 30 -2.08 -20.22 -6.96
C LYS A 30 -2.82 -19.03 -6.37
N GLU A 31 -2.12 -18.15 -5.64
CA GLU A 31 -2.73 -16.95 -5.05
C GLU A 31 -3.23 -15.99 -6.13
N LEU A 32 -2.44 -15.75 -7.18
CA LEU A 32 -2.83 -14.82 -8.26
C LEU A 32 -4.18 -15.20 -8.89
N LYS A 33 -4.48 -16.49 -9.02
CA LYS A 33 -5.77 -17.00 -9.52
C LYS A 33 -6.94 -16.72 -8.57
N THR A 34 -6.68 -16.52 -7.29
CA THR A 34 -7.71 -16.24 -6.27
C THR A 34 -7.97 -14.76 -6.06
N LEU A 35 -7.04 -13.90 -6.46
CA LEU A 35 -7.17 -12.46 -6.30
C LEU A 35 -8.26 -11.89 -7.22
N LYS A 36 -9.05 -10.96 -6.68
CA LYS A 36 -10.09 -10.27 -7.45
C LYS A 36 -9.45 -9.23 -8.37
N VAL A 37 -9.39 -9.53 -9.66
CA VAL A 37 -8.94 -8.55 -10.68
C VAL A 37 -10.09 -7.61 -11.01
N ARG A 38 -9.99 -6.36 -10.60
CA ARG A 38 -10.99 -5.33 -10.90
C ARG A 38 -10.44 -4.35 -11.93
N LYS A 39 -11.00 -4.36 -13.14
CA LYS A 39 -10.75 -3.35 -14.17
C LYS A 39 -11.38 -2.02 -13.73
N VAL A 40 -10.65 -0.93 -13.88
CA VAL A 40 -11.18 0.42 -13.65
C VAL A 40 -12.19 0.77 -14.76
N ARG A 41 -13.30 1.40 -14.38
CA ARG A 41 -14.33 1.84 -15.33
C ARG A 41 -13.73 2.89 -16.27
N GLY A 42 -13.84 2.66 -17.57
CA GLY A 42 -13.31 3.56 -18.62
C GLY A 42 -11.89 3.23 -19.08
N ALA A 43 -11.18 2.33 -18.40
CA ALA A 43 -9.89 1.86 -18.89
C ALA A 43 -10.07 0.98 -20.15
N ASP A 44 -9.17 1.11 -21.13
CA ASP A 44 -9.23 0.32 -22.35
C ASP A 44 -8.90 -1.15 -22.09
N ASN A 45 -7.84 -1.40 -21.31
CA ASN A 45 -7.30 -2.71 -21.02
C ASN A 45 -7.15 -2.97 -19.51
N LYS A 46 -6.91 -4.23 -19.15
CA LYS A 46 -6.43 -4.60 -17.81
C LYS A 46 -4.90 -4.57 -17.81
N THR A 47 -4.33 -4.20 -16.67
CA THR A 47 -2.90 -4.36 -16.38
C THR A 47 -2.56 -5.85 -16.37
N VAL A 48 -1.44 -6.22 -16.94
CA VAL A 48 -0.94 -7.61 -16.96
C VAL A 48 -0.11 -7.85 -15.72
N TYR A 49 -0.51 -8.84 -14.95
CA TYR A 49 0.18 -9.27 -13.73
C TYR A 49 0.75 -10.67 -13.91
N THR A 50 2.02 -10.86 -13.57
CA THR A 50 2.72 -12.15 -13.63
C THR A 50 3.56 -12.36 -12.39
N ILE A 51 3.75 -13.61 -12.00
CA ILE A 51 4.63 -13.98 -10.89
C ILE A 51 6.03 -14.22 -11.42
N GLY A 52 7.02 -13.72 -10.72
CA GLY A 52 8.43 -14.03 -10.92
C GLY A 52 9.09 -14.43 -9.62
N LYS A 53 10.36 -14.81 -9.71
CA LYS A 53 11.18 -15.23 -8.56
C LYS A 53 12.58 -14.63 -8.68
N ASN A 54 13.13 -14.20 -7.55
CA ASN A 54 14.53 -13.81 -7.39
C ASN A 54 15.09 -14.44 -6.10
N ASP A 55 16.30 -14.06 -5.70
CA ASP A 55 16.97 -14.59 -4.50
C ASP A 55 16.21 -14.27 -3.19
N ASN A 56 15.39 -13.21 -3.18
CA ASN A 56 14.56 -12.81 -2.03
C ASN A 56 13.16 -13.46 -2.02
N GLY A 57 12.84 -14.28 -3.02
CA GLY A 57 11.57 -15.00 -3.11
C GLY A 57 10.71 -14.59 -4.32
N ASN A 58 9.41 -14.85 -4.20
CA ASN A 58 8.46 -14.51 -5.26
C ASN A 58 8.15 -13.01 -5.26
N TYR A 59 7.90 -12.47 -6.45
CA TYR A 59 7.43 -11.10 -6.65
C TYR A 59 6.30 -11.06 -7.68
N LEU A 60 5.48 -10.01 -7.61
CA LEU A 60 4.49 -9.69 -8.62
C LEU A 60 5.08 -8.67 -9.60
N LYS A 61 5.10 -8.99 -10.89
CA LYS A 61 5.40 -8.02 -11.95
C LYS A 61 4.10 -7.46 -12.50
N ALA A 62 3.99 -6.13 -12.60
CA ALA A 62 2.88 -5.41 -13.19
C ALA A 62 3.34 -4.66 -14.45
N VAL A 63 2.68 -4.92 -15.57
CA VAL A 63 2.88 -4.19 -16.83
C VAL A 63 1.59 -3.50 -17.21
N ALA A 64 1.55 -2.18 -17.07
CA ALA A 64 0.43 -1.36 -17.49
C ALA A 64 0.75 -0.67 -18.80
N ALA A 65 -0.15 -0.79 -19.79
CA ALA A 65 -0.06 -0.16 -21.10
C ALA A 65 -1.44 0.28 -21.55
N LYS A 66 -1.75 1.58 -21.41
CA LYS A 66 -3.10 2.16 -21.61
C LYS A 66 -4.16 1.37 -20.83
N SER A 67 -3.82 0.97 -19.61
CA SER A 67 -4.58 -0.01 -18.84
C SER A 67 -4.69 0.38 -17.38
N ALA A 68 -5.76 -0.11 -16.73
CA ALA A 68 -5.92 -0.02 -15.29
C ALA A 68 -6.70 -1.21 -14.76
N SER A 69 -6.12 -1.91 -13.82
CA SER A 69 -6.82 -2.89 -12.98
C SER A 69 -6.05 -3.11 -11.70
N GLY A 70 -6.78 -3.37 -10.61
CA GLY A 70 -6.20 -3.71 -9.32
C GLY A 70 -6.38 -5.18 -8.98
N LEU A 71 -5.46 -5.73 -8.20
CA LEU A 71 -5.55 -7.03 -7.55
C LEU A 71 -5.95 -6.80 -6.10
N GLY A 72 -7.19 -7.16 -5.74
CA GLY A 72 -7.72 -6.94 -4.39
C GLY A 72 -7.80 -8.22 -3.57
N LYS A 73 -7.48 -8.09 -2.28
CA LYS A 73 -7.65 -9.12 -1.25
C LYS A 73 -8.45 -8.56 -0.09
N GLU A 74 -9.58 -9.21 0.22
CA GLU A 74 -10.30 -8.93 1.47
C GLU A 74 -9.54 -9.60 2.62
N ILE A 75 -9.15 -8.82 3.60
CA ILE A 75 -8.40 -9.29 4.76
C ILE A 75 -8.70 -8.40 5.95
N LYS A 76 -8.84 -9.01 7.12
CA LYS A 76 -8.99 -8.32 8.39
C LYS A 76 -7.62 -8.23 9.06
N VAL A 77 -7.14 -7.01 9.31
CA VAL A 77 -5.89 -6.77 10.01
C VAL A 77 -6.15 -5.89 11.21
N ASN A 78 -5.81 -6.38 12.40
CA ASN A 78 -5.93 -5.62 13.64
C ASN A 78 -4.79 -4.61 13.75
N LEU A 79 -5.09 -3.33 13.52
CA LEU A 79 -4.11 -2.23 13.56
C LEU A 79 -3.67 -1.84 14.97
N ASN A 80 -4.29 -2.37 16.03
CA ASN A 80 -3.78 -2.18 17.39
C ASN A 80 -2.58 -3.10 17.66
N LEU A 81 -2.48 -4.23 16.96
CA LEU A 81 -1.36 -5.18 17.08
C LEU A 81 -0.32 -4.97 15.97
N THR A 82 -0.79 -4.71 14.73
CA THR A 82 0.05 -4.56 13.53
C THR A 82 -0.26 -3.25 12.79
N PRO A 83 0.06 -2.08 13.37
CA PRO A 83 -0.27 -0.78 12.78
C PRO A 83 0.55 -0.43 11.55
N PHE A 84 1.68 -1.10 11.34
CA PHE A 84 2.60 -0.79 10.25
C PHE A 84 2.40 -1.71 9.05
N ILE A 85 2.50 -1.14 7.84
CA ILE A 85 2.69 -1.87 6.60
C ILE A 85 4.13 -1.70 6.11
N ASN A 86 4.72 -2.80 5.61
CA ASN A 86 5.97 -2.77 4.87
C ASN A 86 5.66 -3.10 3.41
N ILE A 87 6.13 -2.28 2.50
CA ILE A 87 5.94 -2.46 1.06
C ILE A 87 7.33 -2.53 0.42
N THR A 88 7.64 -3.68 -0.21
CA THR A 88 8.84 -3.84 -1.01
C THR A 88 8.44 -3.78 -2.47
N TRP A 89 8.96 -2.80 -3.20
CA TRP A 89 8.60 -2.54 -4.58
C TRP A 89 9.74 -1.98 -5.40
N LYS A 90 9.57 -1.99 -6.73
CA LYS A 90 10.50 -1.42 -7.69
C LYS A 90 9.73 -0.86 -8.89
N VAL A 91 10.15 0.27 -9.42
CA VAL A 91 9.67 0.83 -10.69
C VAL A 91 10.78 0.80 -11.72
N GLU A 92 10.65 -0.08 -12.73
CA GLU A 92 11.60 -0.21 -13.85
C GLU A 92 11.28 0.78 -14.97
N LYS A 93 9.99 1.05 -15.20
CA LYS A 93 9.53 2.03 -16.18
C LYS A 93 8.52 2.97 -15.56
N ASN A 94 8.88 4.23 -15.45
CA ASN A 94 8.10 5.27 -14.80
C ASN A 94 7.15 6.02 -15.77
N LEU A 95 6.42 6.99 -15.21
CA LEU A 95 5.45 7.86 -15.89
C LEU A 95 5.86 9.32 -15.76
N SER A 96 7.10 9.65 -16.12
CA SER A 96 7.60 11.03 -16.00
C SER A 96 6.82 12.04 -16.86
N GLY A 97 6.68 13.28 -16.37
CA GLY A 97 6.04 14.37 -17.07
C GLY A 97 4.51 14.46 -16.92
N ILE A 98 3.88 13.58 -16.13
CA ILE A 98 2.45 13.68 -15.82
C ILE A 98 2.20 14.42 -14.50
N GLN A 99 1.01 15.02 -14.35
CA GLN A 99 0.56 15.67 -13.12
C GLN A 99 -0.34 14.70 -12.33
N GLU A 100 0.27 13.89 -11.46
CA GLU A 100 -0.38 12.78 -10.74
C GLU A 100 -1.56 13.20 -9.85
N ASN A 101 -1.61 14.47 -9.43
CA ASN A 101 -2.70 15.04 -8.63
C ASN A 101 -3.90 15.54 -9.46
N THR A 102 -3.91 15.34 -10.78
CA THR A 102 -4.99 15.73 -11.68
C THR A 102 -5.65 14.50 -12.31
N LYS A 103 -6.93 14.61 -12.73
CA LYS A 103 -7.63 13.50 -13.42
C LYS A 103 -6.89 13.01 -14.67
N LYS A 104 -6.26 13.90 -15.41
CA LYS A 104 -5.54 13.57 -16.66
C LYS A 104 -4.25 12.79 -16.40
N GLY A 105 -3.61 13.01 -15.27
CA GLY A 105 -2.34 12.39 -14.92
C GLY A 105 -2.39 11.46 -13.71
N HIS A 106 -3.58 11.06 -13.24
CA HIS A 106 -3.73 10.22 -12.04
C HIS A 106 -3.41 8.74 -12.34
N ASP A 107 -2.19 8.50 -12.78
CA ASP A 107 -1.62 7.19 -13.06
C ASP A 107 -0.38 6.97 -12.20
N PHE A 108 -0.20 5.74 -11.74
CA PHE A 108 0.97 5.36 -10.92
C PHE A 108 1.53 4.03 -11.39
N ALA A 109 2.86 3.97 -11.53
CA ALA A 109 3.54 2.72 -11.85
C ALA A 109 3.38 1.67 -10.74
N GLY A 110 3.30 2.10 -9.47
CA GLY A 110 3.06 1.24 -8.32
C GLY A 110 2.18 1.92 -7.28
N ARG A 111 1.13 1.21 -6.83
CA ARG A 111 0.18 1.70 -5.83
C ARG A 111 -0.33 0.55 -4.95
N VAL A 112 -0.35 0.77 -3.65
CA VAL A 112 -0.92 -0.14 -2.66
C VAL A 112 -2.03 0.59 -1.92
N PHE A 113 -3.23 0.04 -1.95
CA PHE A 113 -4.40 0.56 -1.24
C PHE A 113 -4.55 -0.15 0.09
N VAL A 114 -4.74 0.60 1.16
CA VAL A 114 -5.27 0.10 2.44
C VAL A 114 -6.68 0.64 2.60
N ILE A 115 -7.64 -0.26 2.88
CA ILE A 115 -9.08 0.03 2.72
C ILE A 115 -9.81 -0.23 4.02
N LYS A 116 -10.61 0.79 4.44
CA LYS A 116 -11.60 0.69 5.52
C LYS A 116 -13.01 0.82 4.95
N LYS A 117 -13.85 -0.17 5.20
CA LYS A 117 -15.29 -0.10 4.93
C LYS A 117 -15.96 0.78 5.99
N THR A 118 -16.58 1.88 5.58
CA THR A 118 -17.24 2.83 6.50
C THR A 118 -18.74 2.93 6.27
N GLY A 119 -19.32 2.01 5.51
CA GLY A 119 -20.75 1.95 5.25
C GLY A 119 -21.15 0.79 4.34
N ALA A 120 -22.41 0.71 3.97
CA ALA A 120 -23.01 -0.43 3.27
C ALA A 120 -22.54 -0.59 1.81
N THR A 121 -22.01 0.45 1.18
CA THR A 121 -21.59 0.41 -0.22
C THR A 121 -20.09 0.66 -0.39
N PRO A 122 -19.44 0.14 -1.46
CA PRO A 122 -18.05 0.45 -1.75
C PRO A 122 -17.75 1.95 -1.90
N LEU A 123 -18.77 2.76 -2.27
CA LEU A 123 -18.64 4.22 -2.40
C LEU A 123 -18.47 4.93 -1.05
N SER A 124 -18.79 4.29 0.06
CA SER A 124 -18.57 4.83 1.40
C SER A 124 -17.17 4.53 1.95
N ASN A 125 -16.41 3.62 1.34
CA ASN A 125 -15.08 3.23 1.82
C ASN A 125 -14.13 4.43 1.92
N ARG A 126 -13.18 4.34 2.86
CA ARG A 126 -12.02 5.22 2.96
C ARG A 126 -10.78 4.43 2.58
N ALA A 127 -9.87 5.08 1.89
CA ALA A 127 -8.60 4.46 1.51
C ALA A 127 -7.43 5.43 1.68
N VAL A 128 -6.30 4.89 2.10
CA VAL A 128 -5.01 5.53 1.91
C VAL A 128 -4.30 4.73 0.83
N ASN A 129 -3.80 5.42 -0.19
CA ASN A 129 -3.09 4.82 -1.31
C ASN A 129 -1.62 5.18 -1.15
N TYR A 130 -0.80 4.22 -0.83
CA TYR A 130 0.64 4.39 -0.87
C TYR A 130 1.10 4.28 -2.31
N VAL A 131 1.79 5.30 -2.81
CA VAL A 131 2.19 5.39 -4.21
C VAL A 131 3.70 5.49 -4.37
N PHE A 132 4.20 4.83 -5.43
CA PHE A 132 5.51 5.08 -5.99
C PHE A 132 5.33 6.15 -7.07
N SER A 133 5.64 7.38 -6.73
CA SER A 133 5.46 8.53 -7.63
C SER A 133 6.56 8.57 -8.70
N SER A 134 6.19 8.99 -9.90
CA SER A 134 7.14 9.29 -10.97
C SER A 134 7.56 10.76 -11.00
N ASN A 135 6.82 11.65 -10.32
CA ASN A 135 6.97 13.10 -10.50
C ASN A 135 7.01 13.89 -9.19
N ASN A 136 6.48 13.36 -8.09
CA ASN A 136 6.39 14.06 -6.81
C ASN A 136 7.41 13.52 -5.80
N ASP A 137 7.72 14.34 -4.81
CA ASP A 137 8.68 14.02 -3.76
C ASP A 137 8.03 13.14 -2.68
N ILE A 138 8.85 12.32 -2.01
CA ILE A 138 8.43 11.50 -0.87
C ILE A 138 7.81 12.39 0.21
N GLY A 139 6.71 11.93 0.82
CA GLY A 139 5.94 12.67 1.82
C GLY A 139 4.85 13.58 1.23
N SER A 140 4.86 13.85 -0.09
CA SER A 140 3.76 14.55 -0.75
C SER A 140 2.46 13.73 -0.65
N ASN A 141 1.34 14.42 -0.45
CA ASN A 141 0.04 13.75 -0.39
C ASN A 141 -1.07 14.67 -0.88
N TRP A 142 -2.13 14.09 -1.43
CA TRP A 142 -3.30 14.83 -1.93
C TRP A 142 -4.53 13.92 -1.99
N PRO A 143 -5.75 14.49 -1.92
CA PRO A 143 -6.97 13.75 -2.20
C PRO A 143 -6.99 13.28 -3.66
N SER A 144 -7.40 12.04 -3.90
CA SER A 144 -7.62 11.55 -5.26
C SER A 144 -8.54 12.51 -6.02
N PRO A 145 -8.21 12.87 -7.28
CA PRO A 145 -9.02 13.78 -8.09
C PRO A 145 -10.40 13.21 -8.44
N TYR A 146 -10.65 11.94 -8.14
CA TYR A 146 -11.93 11.27 -8.32
C TYR A 146 -12.80 11.25 -7.05
N THR A 147 -12.18 11.27 -5.86
CA THR A 147 -12.90 11.24 -4.59
C THR A 147 -12.03 11.66 -3.41
N LYS A 148 -12.56 12.52 -2.55
CA LYS A 148 -11.91 12.90 -1.29
C LYS A 148 -11.85 11.76 -0.25
N LYS A 149 -12.48 10.61 -0.55
CA LYS A 149 -12.48 9.42 0.30
C LYS A 149 -11.24 8.56 0.12
N SER A 150 -10.36 8.93 -0.78
CA SER A 150 -9.10 8.25 -1.07
C SER A 150 -7.99 9.30 -1.11
N ILE A 151 -6.92 9.06 -0.39
CA ILE A 151 -5.76 9.96 -0.32
C ILE A 151 -4.56 9.24 -0.91
N ASP A 152 -3.90 9.85 -1.88
CA ASP A 152 -2.62 9.39 -2.39
C ASP A 152 -1.50 9.95 -1.51
N ASN A 153 -0.63 9.07 -1.02
CA ASN A 153 0.50 9.39 -0.15
C ASN A 153 1.79 8.79 -0.72
N VAL A 154 2.73 9.64 -1.08
CA VAL A 154 3.98 9.24 -1.74
C VAL A 154 4.95 8.65 -0.72
N LEU A 155 5.22 7.34 -0.82
CA LEU A 155 6.22 6.65 0.01
C LEU A 155 7.54 6.40 -0.73
N SER A 156 7.52 6.38 -2.06
CA SER A 156 8.74 6.29 -2.89
C SER A 156 8.61 7.17 -4.13
N SER A 157 9.74 7.61 -4.66
CA SER A 157 9.80 8.44 -5.85
C SER A 157 10.87 7.93 -6.82
N THR A 158 10.58 7.95 -8.12
CA THR A 158 11.59 7.61 -9.12
C THR A 158 12.69 8.67 -9.26
N LYS A 159 12.54 9.82 -8.61
CA LYS A 159 13.62 10.80 -8.47
C LYS A 159 14.76 10.30 -7.60
N GLU A 160 14.45 9.41 -6.62
CA GLU A 160 15.41 8.89 -5.65
C GLU A 160 15.72 7.41 -5.87
N ASN A 161 14.72 6.59 -6.24
CA ASN A 161 14.81 5.13 -6.24
C ASN A 161 14.40 4.51 -7.58
N PHE A 162 14.84 5.10 -8.71
CA PHE A 162 14.50 4.57 -10.02
C PHE A 162 15.24 3.27 -10.33
N ASN A 163 14.48 2.24 -10.73
CA ASN A 163 14.95 0.89 -11.06
C ASN A 163 15.65 0.15 -9.91
N GLU A 164 15.36 0.52 -8.67
CA GLU A 164 15.89 -0.10 -7.46
C GLU A 164 14.77 -0.75 -6.63
N TRP A 165 15.06 -1.88 -5.99
CA TRP A 165 14.21 -2.44 -4.98
C TRP A 165 14.32 -1.65 -3.69
N VAL A 166 13.21 -1.13 -3.20
CA VAL A 166 13.14 -0.41 -1.94
C VAL A 166 12.05 -0.99 -1.06
N THR A 167 12.32 -1.02 0.24
CA THR A 167 11.31 -1.35 1.25
C THR A 167 10.98 -0.10 2.04
N VAL A 168 9.71 0.26 2.06
CA VAL A 168 9.20 1.42 2.81
C VAL A 168 8.24 0.94 3.89
N LYS A 169 8.11 1.75 4.95
CA LYS A 169 7.26 1.48 6.10
C LYS A 169 6.33 2.66 6.34
N ALA A 170 5.04 2.39 6.57
CA ALA A 170 4.06 3.41 6.94
C ALA A 170 3.22 2.94 8.14
N ASN A 171 2.80 3.89 9.00
CA ASN A 171 1.85 3.61 10.07
C ASN A 171 0.42 3.83 9.55
N VAL A 172 -0.22 2.75 9.18
CA VAL A 172 -1.57 2.76 8.57
C VAL A 172 -2.60 3.37 9.52
N LYS A 173 -2.52 3.10 10.82
CA LYS A 173 -3.46 3.63 11.81
C LYS A 173 -3.34 5.16 11.92
N GLU A 174 -2.12 5.68 12.02
CA GLU A 174 -1.86 7.12 12.05
C GLU A 174 -2.25 7.80 10.74
N ASP A 175 -2.01 7.17 9.59
CA ASP A 175 -2.38 7.72 8.30
C ASP A 175 -3.90 7.84 8.12
N PHE A 176 -4.69 6.86 8.59
CA PHE A 176 -6.15 7.00 8.61
C PHE A 176 -6.61 8.12 9.55
N LYS A 177 -5.97 8.27 10.71
CA LYS A 177 -6.27 9.39 11.62
C LYS A 177 -5.92 10.73 11.00
N LYS A 178 -4.72 10.85 10.41
CA LYS A 178 -4.22 12.08 9.78
C LYS A 178 -5.06 12.52 8.58
N PHE A 179 -5.39 11.59 7.69
CA PHE A 179 -5.98 11.92 6.38
C PHE A 179 -7.50 11.88 6.36
N HIS A 180 -8.12 11.11 7.24
CA HIS A 180 -9.57 10.92 7.25
C HIS A 180 -10.23 11.27 8.57
N ASP A 181 -9.44 11.67 9.59
CA ASP A 181 -9.88 11.83 10.99
C ASP A 181 -10.61 10.60 11.54
N LEU A 182 -10.15 9.40 11.13
CA LEU A 182 -10.71 8.12 11.55
C LEU A 182 -9.74 7.35 12.44
N ASP A 183 -10.24 6.91 13.60
CA ASP A 183 -9.54 5.93 14.43
C ASP A 183 -9.90 4.52 13.95
N VAL A 184 -9.01 3.92 13.14
CA VAL A 184 -9.22 2.62 12.52
C VAL A 184 -8.49 1.55 13.32
N ASN A 185 -9.25 0.64 13.94
CA ASN A 185 -8.70 -0.49 14.68
C ASN A 185 -8.54 -1.75 13.81
N GLU A 186 -9.24 -1.84 12.68
CA GLU A 186 -9.19 -2.99 11.79
C GLU A 186 -9.33 -2.54 10.33
N LEU A 187 -8.42 -3.03 9.46
CA LEU A 187 -8.58 -2.92 8.00
C LEU A 187 -9.56 -3.98 7.47
N ASP A 188 -10.13 -3.68 6.30
CA ASP A 188 -11.08 -4.57 5.61
C ASP A 188 -10.52 -5.12 4.29
N GLY A 189 -9.40 -4.60 3.81
CA GLY A 189 -8.79 -5.09 2.59
C GLY A 189 -7.55 -4.31 2.16
N LEU A 190 -6.79 -4.95 1.27
CA LEU A 190 -5.68 -4.36 0.55
C LEU A 190 -5.83 -4.61 -0.95
N ALA A 191 -5.24 -3.74 -1.76
CA ALA A 191 -5.13 -3.96 -3.19
C ALA A 191 -3.80 -3.41 -3.73
N ILE A 192 -3.30 -4.04 -4.78
CA ILE A 192 -2.14 -3.60 -5.55
C ILE A 192 -2.64 -3.14 -6.91
N MET A 193 -2.10 -2.05 -7.43
CA MET A 193 -2.45 -1.53 -8.74
C MET A 193 -1.26 -0.88 -9.44
N ALA A 194 -1.22 -1.01 -10.75
CA ALA A 194 -0.43 -0.20 -11.66
C ALA A 194 -1.36 0.26 -12.78
N ASP A 195 -1.37 1.54 -13.11
CA ASP A 195 -2.29 2.13 -14.07
C ASP A 195 -1.63 3.17 -14.98
N THR A 196 -2.13 3.27 -16.20
CA THR A 196 -1.68 4.18 -17.26
C THR A 196 -2.83 4.54 -18.19
N ASP A 197 -4.07 4.42 -17.69
CA ASP A 197 -5.26 4.63 -18.52
C ASP A 197 -5.56 6.11 -18.74
N ASN A 198 -5.11 7.00 -17.87
CA ASN A 198 -5.26 8.45 -18.04
C ASN A 198 -4.18 9.02 -18.98
N SER A 199 -2.92 8.73 -18.72
CA SER A 199 -1.77 9.22 -19.50
C SER A 199 -1.58 8.50 -20.85
N LYS A 200 -2.19 7.31 -21.00
CA LYS A 200 -2.01 6.41 -22.17
C LYS A 200 -0.56 5.94 -22.37
N MET A 201 0.26 6.02 -21.33
CA MET A 201 1.67 5.60 -21.31
C MET A 201 1.81 4.10 -21.01
N LYS A 202 3.05 3.68 -20.76
CA LYS A 202 3.40 2.34 -20.31
C LYS A 202 4.29 2.42 -19.08
N SER A 203 3.96 1.64 -18.03
CA SER A 203 4.81 1.44 -16.86
C SER A 203 5.12 -0.02 -16.59
N ILE A 204 6.21 -0.27 -15.86
CA ILE A 204 6.61 -1.59 -15.39
C ILE A 204 7.03 -1.43 -13.92
N SER A 205 6.41 -2.23 -13.07
CA SER A 205 6.72 -2.26 -11.64
C SER A 205 6.69 -3.68 -11.07
N TYR A 206 7.21 -3.81 -9.86
CA TYR A 206 7.34 -5.07 -9.13
C TYR A 206 6.97 -4.85 -7.66
N PHE A 207 6.38 -5.88 -7.02
CA PHE A 207 5.99 -5.88 -5.62
C PHE A 207 6.41 -7.17 -4.93
#